data_e7f56dc6de24aefcccee2a07484a7265
#
_entry.id   e7f56dc6de24aefcccee2a07484a7265
#
_cell.length_a   1.000
_cell.length_b   1.000
_cell.length_c   1.000
_cell.angle_alpha   90.00
_cell.angle_beta   90.00
_cell.angle_gamma   90.00
#
_symmetry.space_group_name_H-M   'P 1'
#
loop_
_entity.id
_entity.type
_entity.pdbx_description
1 polymer ?
#
loop_
_entity_poly.entity_id
_entity_poly.type
_entity_poly.pdbx_seq_one_letter_code
_entity_poly.pdbx_strand_id
1 'polypeptide(L)'
;MKPELLNKKRPLWKWVLLFIAAFLLSTLGYGMLATAYDASDTFGHPVLTILWSAILIGLYALFVRLMEKHWPTDLSLRKLLPHSLLGLLIGFIVMVLVVCTIVATGCASVVWKGCSSEQISIFMMFLTVAVGEEMICRGVIFRWIDERWNTWAAMLVSALLFGWMHISNDNATWWSSMAIAIEAGLLLGAAYKWSGTLWVPIGIHWAWNYTQGNIFGLAVSGTYAGETLLTTAVNGPDIITGGAFGPEASIISVLLGTFFTIVFIYNRRLH
;
A
#
# COMPACT_ATOMS: atom_id res chain seq x y z
N MET A 1 -6.72 23.57 -22.20
CA MET A 1 -5.68 22.68 -22.79
C MET A 1 -6.22 22.24 -24.14
N LYS A 2 -5.47 22.37 -25.24
CA LYS A 2 -5.99 22.07 -26.58
C LYS A 2 -6.34 20.57 -26.70
N PRO A 3 -7.52 20.20 -27.22
CA PRO A 3 -7.97 18.81 -27.35
C PRO A 3 -7.02 17.89 -28.14
N GLU A 4 -6.21 18.47 -29.02
CA GLU A 4 -5.24 17.73 -29.85
C GLU A 4 -4.06 17.09 -29.06
N LEU A 5 -3.78 17.55 -27.85
CA LEU A 5 -2.72 16.97 -27.00
C LEU A 5 -3.18 15.71 -26.23
N LEU A 6 -4.50 15.50 -26.13
CA LEU A 6 -5.09 14.36 -25.43
C LEU A 6 -5.12 13.07 -26.27
N ASN A 7 -4.84 13.14 -27.57
CA ASN A 7 -5.09 12.01 -28.48
C ASN A 7 -3.83 11.23 -28.92
N LYS A 8 -2.64 11.53 -28.43
CA LYS A 8 -1.46 10.68 -28.67
C LYS A 8 -1.29 9.71 -27.51
N LYS A 9 -1.89 8.52 -27.64
CA LYS A 9 -1.61 7.39 -26.75
C LYS A 9 -0.09 7.20 -26.66
N ARG A 10 0.46 7.34 -25.46
CA ARG A 10 1.90 7.19 -25.23
C ARG A 10 2.36 5.79 -25.59
N PRO A 11 3.53 5.60 -26.18
CA PRO A 11 4.01 4.29 -26.56
C PRO A 11 4.23 3.42 -25.31
N LEU A 12 3.80 2.16 -25.39
CA LEU A 12 3.85 1.17 -24.30
C LEU A 12 5.25 1.06 -23.67
N TRP A 13 6.32 1.07 -24.51
CA TRP A 13 7.67 0.88 -24.00
C TRP A 13 8.12 1.91 -22.96
N LYS A 14 7.58 3.13 -23.01
CA LYS A 14 7.89 4.17 -22.02
C LYS A 14 7.31 3.83 -20.66
N TRP A 15 6.11 3.31 -20.62
CA TRP A 15 5.47 2.84 -19.39
C TRP A 15 6.18 1.61 -18.81
N VAL A 16 6.62 0.69 -19.69
CA VAL A 16 7.41 -0.47 -19.29
C VAL A 16 8.74 -0.04 -18.67
N LEU A 17 9.44 0.92 -19.27
CA LEU A 17 10.69 1.45 -18.69
C LEU A 17 10.47 2.12 -17.34
N LEU A 18 9.40 2.90 -17.19
CA LEU A 18 9.07 3.50 -15.90
C LEU A 18 8.77 2.44 -14.85
N PHE A 19 7.97 1.43 -15.21
CA PHE A 19 7.67 0.31 -14.33
C PHE A 19 8.95 -0.39 -13.85
N ILE A 20 9.83 -0.76 -14.79
CA ILE A 20 11.10 -1.43 -14.47
C ILE A 20 11.97 -0.53 -13.58
N ALA A 21 12.11 0.75 -13.91
CA ALA A 21 12.90 1.67 -13.13
C ALA A 21 12.33 1.85 -11.71
N ALA A 22 11.02 2.04 -11.57
CA ALA A 22 10.36 2.18 -10.29
C ALA A 22 10.49 0.91 -9.43
N PHE A 23 10.29 -0.26 -10.04
CA PHE A 23 10.44 -1.56 -9.39
C PHE A 23 11.88 -1.78 -8.89
N LEU A 24 12.87 -1.61 -9.76
CA LEU A 24 14.28 -1.78 -9.38
C LEU A 24 14.71 -0.81 -8.29
N LEU A 25 14.32 0.46 -8.40
CA LEU A 25 14.65 1.46 -7.37
C LEU A 25 13.95 1.15 -6.04
N SER A 26 12.69 0.75 -6.05
CA SER A 26 11.98 0.35 -4.83
C SER A 26 12.66 -0.85 -4.15
N THR A 27 13.00 -1.88 -4.92
CA THR A 27 13.65 -3.09 -4.42
C THR A 27 15.06 -2.80 -3.90
N LEU A 28 15.86 -2.04 -4.65
CA LEU A 28 17.22 -1.64 -4.24
C LEU A 28 17.18 -0.80 -2.96
N GLY A 29 16.26 0.15 -2.89
CA GLY A 29 16.12 1.00 -1.70
C GLY A 29 15.70 0.22 -0.47
N TYR A 30 14.77 -0.69 -0.61
CA TYR A 30 14.39 -1.58 0.48
C TYR A 30 15.58 -2.45 0.94
N GLY A 31 16.32 -3.06 0.01
CA GLY A 31 17.51 -3.84 0.32
C GLY A 31 18.60 -3.01 1.02
N MET A 32 18.87 -1.81 0.55
CA MET A 32 19.83 -0.89 1.19
C MET A 32 19.38 -0.48 2.59
N LEU A 33 18.11 -0.16 2.79
CA LEU A 33 17.56 0.17 4.10
C LEU A 33 17.62 -1.04 5.04
N ALA A 34 17.29 -2.23 4.55
CA ALA A 34 17.34 -3.47 5.33
C ALA A 34 18.76 -3.85 5.77
N THR A 35 19.78 -3.61 4.90
CA THR A 35 21.19 -3.89 5.23
C THR A 35 21.82 -2.81 6.11
N ALA A 36 21.36 -1.57 6.00
CA ALA A 36 21.80 -0.47 6.86
C ALA A 36 21.10 -0.46 8.21
N TYR A 37 20.15 -1.41 8.43
CA TYR A 37 19.35 -1.47 9.64
C TYR A 37 20.21 -1.88 10.83
N ASP A 38 20.58 -0.91 11.64
CA ASP A 38 21.00 -1.11 13.03
C ASP A 38 19.82 -0.75 13.94
N ALA A 39 19.27 -1.74 14.61
CA ALA A 39 18.09 -1.56 15.47
C ALA A 39 18.32 -0.51 16.58
N SER A 40 19.57 -0.21 16.90
CA SER A 40 19.97 0.81 17.88
C SER A 40 19.89 2.25 17.34
N ASP A 41 19.86 2.46 16.02
CA ASP A 41 19.82 3.79 15.43
C ASP A 41 18.37 4.32 15.26
N THR A 42 17.86 4.93 16.32
CA THR A 42 16.50 5.47 16.39
C THR A 42 16.25 6.68 15.47
N PHE A 43 17.29 7.35 14.98
CA PHE A 43 17.17 8.57 14.20
C PHE A 43 17.65 8.45 12.75
N GLY A 44 18.73 7.73 12.49
CA GLY A 44 19.30 7.62 11.13
C GLY A 44 18.37 6.90 10.17
N HIS A 45 17.70 5.83 10.63
CA HIS A 45 16.75 5.05 9.82
C HIS A 45 15.55 5.87 9.33
N PRO A 46 14.81 6.59 10.19
CA PRO A 46 13.69 7.42 9.74
C PRO A 46 14.12 8.45 8.70
N VAL A 47 15.27 9.10 8.89
CA VAL A 47 15.79 10.08 7.94
C VAL A 47 16.12 9.44 6.60
N LEU A 48 16.83 8.32 6.59
CA LEU A 48 17.16 7.59 5.35
C LEU A 48 15.90 7.12 4.62
N THR A 49 14.91 6.62 5.35
CA THR A 49 13.61 6.18 4.81
C THR A 49 12.86 7.34 4.15
N ILE A 50 12.80 8.49 4.81
CA ILE A 50 12.14 9.69 4.27
C ILE A 50 12.89 10.18 3.02
N LEU A 51 14.22 10.25 3.06
CA LEU A 51 15.03 10.67 1.92
C LEU A 51 14.83 9.72 0.73
N TRP A 52 14.85 8.42 0.97
CA TRP A 52 14.64 7.44 -0.10
C TRP A 52 13.23 7.53 -0.70
N SER A 53 12.20 7.63 0.14
CA SER A 53 10.83 7.84 -0.32
C SER A 53 10.69 9.13 -1.15
N ALA A 54 11.35 10.22 -0.72
CA ALA A 54 11.38 11.47 -1.46
C ALA A 54 12.11 11.33 -2.81
N ILE A 55 13.20 10.55 -2.88
CA ILE A 55 13.90 10.24 -4.13
C ILE A 55 12.98 9.48 -5.08
N LEU A 56 12.28 8.44 -4.62
CA LEU A 56 11.35 7.67 -5.44
C LEU A 56 10.24 8.56 -6.01
N ILE A 57 9.62 9.38 -5.16
CA ILE A 57 8.57 10.33 -5.57
C ILE A 57 9.13 11.36 -6.56
N GLY A 58 10.33 11.87 -6.30
CA GLY A 58 11.01 12.83 -7.19
C GLY A 58 11.33 12.25 -8.56
N LEU A 59 11.83 11.01 -8.62
CA LEU A 59 12.10 10.31 -9.86
C LEU A 59 10.82 10.02 -10.67
N TYR A 60 9.75 9.60 -10.00
CA TYR A 60 8.45 9.45 -10.63
C TYR A 60 7.94 10.80 -11.19
N ALA A 61 8.00 11.86 -10.39
CA ALA A 61 7.56 13.19 -10.81
C ALA A 61 8.40 13.72 -11.99
N LEU A 62 9.72 13.53 -11.94
CA LEU A 62 10.62 13.91 -13.03
C LEU A 62 10.31 13.11 -14.31
N PHE A 63 10.12 11.80 -14.19
CA PHE A 63 9.77 10.96 -15.32
C PHE A 63 8.46 11.43 -15.96
N VAL A 64 7.40 11.63 -15.18
CA VAL A 64 6.11 12.16 -15.68
C VAL A 64 6.33 13.53 -16.33
N ARG A 65 7.11 14.42 -15.70
CA ARG A 65 7.43 15.75 -16.25
C ARG A 65 8.11 15.69 -17.60
N LEU A 66 9.08 14.79 -17.76
CA LEU A 66 9.82 14.62 -19.01
C LEU A 66 8.93 14.01 -20.11
N MET A 67 8.05 13.07 -19.72
CA MET A 67 7.19 12.35 -20.66
C MET A 67 5.95 13.14 -21.06
N GLU A 68 5.35 13.85 -20.12
CA GLU A 68 4.05 14.52 -20.30
C GLU A 68 4.18 16.03 -20.47
N LYS A 69 5.38 16.57 -20.22
CA LYS A 69 5.68 18.01 -20.27
C LYS A 69 4.88 18.85 -19.24
N HIS A 70 4.29 18.18 -18.25
CA HIS A 70 3.67 18.81 -17.07
C HIS A 70 3.98 18.00 -15.81
N TRP A 71 3.84 18.61 -14.64
CA TRP A 71 4.00 17.90 -13.38
C TRP A 71 2.83 16.96 -13.13
N PRO A 72 3.05 15.81 -12.48
CA PRO A 72 1.99 14.87 -12.15
C PRO A 72 0.98 15.51 -11.20
N THR A 73 -0.29 15.48 -11.58
CA THR A 73 -1.39 16.06 -10.80
C THR A 73 -1.74 15.21 -9.59
N ASP A 74 -1.46 13.92 -9.65
CA ASP A 74 -1.65 12.94 -8.58
C ASP A 74 -0.64 13.08 -7.44
N LEU A 75 0.44 13.85 -7.62
CA LEU A 75 1.40 14.28 -6.58
C LEU A 75 1.21 15.74 -6.13
N SER A 76 0.00 16.27 -6.18
CA SER A 76 -0.28 17.65 -5.75
C SER A 76 0.20 17.91 -4.32
N LEU A 77 1.18 18.80 -4.14
CA LEU A 77 1.72 19.16 -2.83
C LEU A 77 0.68 19.81 -1.90
N ARG A 78 -0.31 20.50 -2.46
CA ARG A 78 -1.43 21.06 -1.67
C ARG A 78 -2.25 19.98 -0.98
N LYS A 79 -2.30 18.79 -1.57
CA LYS A 79 -3.06 17.64 -1.08
C LYS A 79 -2.19 16.67 -0.27
N LEU A 80 -0.88 16.84 -0.26
CA LEU A 80 0.04 15.94 0.44
C LEU A 80 -0.40 15.67 1.88
N LEU A 81 -0.40 16.69 2.72
CA LEU A 81 -0.72 16.51 4.15
C LEU A 81 -2.17 16.06 4.39
N PRO A 82 -3.21 16.75 3.86
CA PRO A 82 -4.60 16.35 4.15
C PRO A 82 -4.95 14.96 3.61
N HIS A 83 -4.46 14.59 2.41
CA HIS A 83 -4.77 13.29 1.82
C HIS A 83 -3.97 12.15 2.48
N SER A 84 -2.70 12.40 2.85
CA SER A 84 -1.93 11.39 3.60
C SER A 84 -2.52 11.14 4.98
N LEU A 85 -2.91 12.18 5.72
CA LEU A 85 -3.58 12.03 7.02
C LEU A 85 -4.92 11.31 6.91
N LEU A 86 -5.70 11.63 5.88
CA LEU A 86 -6.95 10.92 5.60
C LEU A 86 -6.69 9.45 5.30
N GLY A 87 -5.69 9.15 4.47
CA GLY A 87 -5.30 7.78 4.16
C GLY A 87 -4.85 7.02 5.40
N LEU A 88 -3.96 7.62 6.21
CA LEU A 88 -3.50 7.04 7.48
C LEU A 88 -4.68 6.71 8.42
N LEU A 89 -5.64 7.63 8.55
CA LEU A 89 -6.82 7.40 9.38
C LEU A 89 -7.67 6.24 8.86
N ILE A 90 -7.92 6.19 7.55
CA ILE A 90 -8.72 5.12 6.94
C ILE A 90 -8.02 3.78 7.10
N GLY A 91 -6.73 3.67 6.76
CA GLY A 91 -5.97 2.42 6.88
C GLY A 91 -5.92 1.90 8.32
N PHE A 92 -5.70 2.80 9.28
CA PHE A 92 -5.76 2.48 10.71
C PHE A 92 -7.14 1.94 11.11
N ILE A 93 -8.22 2.65 10.76
CA ILE A 93 -9.59 2.25 11.14
C ILE A 93 -9.93 0.88 10.53
N VAL A 94 -9.63 0.67 9.24
CA VAL A 94 -9.97 -0.59 8.57
C VAL A 94 -9.24 -1.75 9.21
N MET A 95 -7.93 -1.62 9.49
CA MET A 95 -7.16 -2.69 10.14
C MET A 95 -7.61 -2.94 11.57
N VAL A 96 -7.93 -1.90 12.34
CA VAL A 96 -8.52 -2.06 13.69
C VAL A 96 -9.83 -2.83 13.61
N LEU A 97 -10.71 -2.52 12.65
CA LEU A 97 -11.96 -3.25 12.44
C LEU A 97 -11.73 -4.72 12.09
N VAL A 98 -10.74 -5.01 11.24
CA VAL A 98 -10.35 -6.39 10.91
C VAL A 98 -9.97 -7.15 12.17
N VAL A 99 -8.98 -6.63 12.92
CA VAL A 99 -8.48 -7.32 14.13
C VAL A 99 -9.56 -7.43 15.20
N CYS A 100 -10.32 -6.36 15.46
CA CYS A 100 -11.43 -6.40 16.42
C CYS A 100 -12.50 -7.42 16.04
N THR A 101 -12.78 -7.57 14.74
CA THR A 101 -13.73 -8.59 14.27
C THR A 101 -13.18 -9.99 14.49
N ILE A 102 -11.89 -10.26 14.19
CA ILE A 102 -11.26 -11.55 14.46
C ILE A 102 -11.30 -11.85 15.98
N VAL A 103 -11.00 -10.87 16.83
CA VAL A 103 -11.09 -11.03 18.30
C VAL A 103 -12.55 -11.33 18.72
N ALA A 104 -13.52 -10.66 18.16
CA ALA A 104 -14.94 -10.86 18.47
C ALA A 104 -15.45 -12.27 18.08
N THR A 105 -14.80 -12.93 17.11
CA THR A 105 -15.10 -14.35 16.81
C THR A 105 -14.50 -15.33 17.83
N GLY A 106 -13.69 -14.86 18.78
CA GLY A 106 -12.95 -15.71 19.73
C GLY A 106 -11.68 -16.35 19.12
N CYS A 107 -11.34 -16.02 17.88
CA CYS A 107 -10.18 -16.59 17.17
C CYS A 107 -8.86 -15.84 17.44
N ALA A 108 -8.87 -14.78 18.21
CA ALA A 108 -7.66 -14.08 18.62
C ALA A 108 -7.83 -13.44 20.00
N SER A 109 -6.72 -13.23 20.69
CA SER A 109 -6.63 -12.45 21.92
C SER A 109 -5.47 -11.48 21.83
N VAL A 110 -5.65 -10.27 22.39
CA VAL A 110 -4.69 -9.18 22.30
C VAL A 110 -4.25 -8.78 23.71
N VAL A 111 -2.94 -8.68 23.90
CA VAL A 111 -2.34 -8.31 25.20
C VAL A 111 -1.34 -7.18 24.98
N TRP A 112 -1.30 -6.24 25.90
CA TRP A 112 -0.31 -5.16 25.89
C TRP A 112 1.11 -5.72 26.12
N LYS A 113 2.06 -5.37 25.24
CA LYS A 113 3.47 -5.78 25.35
C LYS A 113 4.36 -4.65 25.85
N GLY A 114 4.15 -3.44 25.36
CA GLY A 114 4.97 -2.29 25.69
C GLY A 114 5.22 -1.39 24.51
N CYS A 115 6.03 -0.34 24.71
CA CYS A 115 6.44 0.57 23.65
C CYS A 115 7.97 0.60 23.59
N SER A 116 8.54 0.46 22.41
CA SER A 116 9.98 0.60 22.18
C SER A 116 10.28 1.84 21.33
N SER A 117 11.52 2.32 21.37
CA SER A 117 11.98 3.43 20.55
C SER A 117 12.01 3.09 19.06
N GLU A 118 12.03 1.80 18.71
CA GLU A 118 12.06 1.32 17.33
C GLU A 118 10.77 1.59 16.54
N GLN A 119 9.67 1.88 17.26
CA GLN A 119 8.36 2.10 16.63
C GLN A 119 8.39 3.21 15.54
N ILE A 120 9.20 4.26 15.75
CA ILE A 120 9.34 5.35 14.78
C ILE A 120 10.04 4.85 13.51
N SER A 121 11.12 4.09 13.68
CA SER A 121 11.89 3.54 12.56
C SER A 121 11.05 2.58 11.71
N ILE A 122 10.30 1.71 12.36
CA ILE A 122 9.43 0.74 11.70
C ILE A 122 8.25 1.45 11.00
N PHE A 123 7.65 2.45 11.67
CA PHE A 123 6.61 3.26 11.05
C PHE A 123 7.11 3.91 9.74
N MET A 124 8.32 4.48 9.74
CA MET A 124 8.90 5.09 8.55
C MET A 124 9.31 4.05 7.50
N MET A 125 9.74 2.85 7.89
CA MET A 125 10.03 1.76 6.95
C MET A 125 8.78 1.42 6.11
N PHE A 126 7.62 1.28 6.72
CA PHE A 126 6.37 1.01 5.99
C PHE A 126 5.95 2.16 5.06
N LEU A 127 6.39 3.40 5.32
CA LEU A 127 6.21 4.49 4.35
C LEU A 127 6.92 4.18 3.03
N THR A 128 8.17 3.69 3.09
CA THR A 128 8.93 3.38 1.87
C THR A 128 8.27 2.24 1.08
N VAL A 129 7.81 1.20 1.78
CA VAL A 129 7.07 0.09 1.16
C VAL A 129 5.83 0.63 0.45
N ALA A 130 4.99 1.38 1.16
CA ALA A 130 3.77 1.94 0.60
C ALA A 130 4.04 2.88 -0.58
N VAL A 131 5.04 3.77 -0.49
CA VAL A 131 5.42 4.66 -1.60
C VAL A 131 5.85 3.86 -2.83
N GLY A 132 6.75 2.87 -2.65
CA GLY A 132 7.25 2.07 -3.76
C GLY A 132 6.15 1.30 -4.48
N GLU A 133 5.33 0.58 -3.75
CA GLU A 133 4.28 -0.27 -4.31
C GLU A 133 3.13 0.54 -4.92
N GLU A 134 2.71 1.64 -4.26
CA GLU A 134 1.64 2.48 -4.82
C GLU A 134 2.09 3.24 -6.07
N MET A 135 3.34 3.67 -6.14
CA MET A 135 3.88 4.27 -7.36
C MET A 135 3.87 3.29 -8.53
N ILE A 136 4.25 2.03 -8.29
CA ILE A 136 4.23 0.98 -9.32
C ILE A 136 2.79 0.68 -9.73
N CYS A 137 1.95 0.32 -8.78
CA CYS A 137 0.62 -0.20 -9.05
C CYS A 137 -0.37 0.88 -9.48
N ARG A 138 -0.35 2.06 -8.85
CA ARG A 138 -1.32 3.15 -9.11
C ARG A 138 -0.72 4.23 -10.01
N GLY A 139 0.48 4.67 -9.73
CA GLY A 139 1.15 5.69 -10.53
C GLY A 139 1.48 5.26 -11.95
N VAL A 140 1.84 3.99 -12.14
CA VAL A 140 2.24 3.47 -13.46
C VAL A 140 1.16 2.57 -14.06
N ILE A 141 0.89 1.41 -13.46
CA ILE A 141 0.06 0.36 -14.07
C ILE A 141 -1.39 0.80 -14.18
N PHE A 142 -1.99 1.20 -13.06
CA PHE A 142 -3.38 1.65 -13.06
C PHE A 142 -3.57 2.81 -14.03
N ARG A 143 -2.72 3.84 -13.93
CA ARG A 143 -2.80 5.03 -14.77
C ARG A 143 -2.67 4.70 -16.25
N TRP A 144 -1.71 3.85 -16.62
CA TRP A 144 -1.52 3.42 -18.00
C TRP A 144 -2.76 2.70 -18.58
N ILE A 145 -3.37 1.80 -17.78
CA ILE A 145 -4.53 1.02 -18.19
C ILE A 145 -5.78 1.90 -18.26
N ASP A 146 -5.97 2.77 -17.26
CA ASP A 146 -7.09 3.72 -17.21
C ASP A 146 -7.11 4.67 -18.42
N GLU A 147 -5.93 5.14 -18.85
CA GLU A 147 -5.78 5.99 -20.03
C GLU A 147 -6.07 5.23 -21.35
N ARG A 148 -5.79 3.94 -21.39
CA ARG A 148 -5.90 3.14 -22.63
C ARG A 148 -7.25 2.46 -22.80
N TRP A 149 -7.80 1.98 -21.72
CA TRP A 149 -9.01 1.18 -21.72
C TRP A 149 -10.11 1.87 -20.92
N ASN A 150 -10.15 1.60 -19.61
CA ASN A 150 -11.10 2.21 -18.69
C ASN A 150 -10.72 1.92 -17.23
N THR A 151 -11.40 2.62 -16.32
CA THR A 151 -11.14 2.50 -14.87
C THR A 151 -11.36 1.09 -14.32
N TRP A 152 -12.35 0.35 -14.82
CA TRP A 152 -12.63 -1.00 -14.32
C TRP A 152 -11.52 -1.99 -14.69
N ALA A 153 -11.03 -1.90 -15.93
CA ALA A 153 -9.87 -2.68 -16.36
C ALA A 153 -8.62 -2.31 -15.55
N ALA A 154 -8.41 -1.01 -15.28
CA ALA A 154 -7.30 -0.54 -14.45
C ALA A 154 -7.39 -1.07 -13.01
N MET A 155 -8.58 -1.02 -12.40
CA MET A 155 -8.81 -1.59 -11.08
C MET A 155 -8.51 -3.08 -11.04
N LEU A 156 -9.08 -3.86 -11.97
CA LEU A 156 -8.91 -5.30 -12.00
C LEU A 156 -7.45 -5.71 -12.22
N VAL A 157 -6.80 -5.17 -13.26
CA VAL A 157 -5.43 -5.59 -13.61
C VAL A 157 -4.44 -5.14 -12.56
N SER A 158 -4.54 -3.90 -12.05
CA SER A 158 -3.62 -3.44 -10.99
C SER A 158 -3.82 -4.21 -9.68
N ALA A 159 -5.04 -4.60 -9.35
CA ALA A 159 -5.33 -5.41 -8.17
C ALA A 159 -4.76 -6.83 -8.30
N LEU A 160 -4.97 -7.49 -9.44
CA LEU A 160 -4.41 -8.82 -9.69
C LEU A 160 -2.88 -8.82 -9.67
N LEU A 161 -2.24 -7.79 -10.25
CA LEU A 161 -0.79 -7.64 -10.19
C LEU A 161 -0.31 -7.40 -8.76
N PHE A 162 -1.04 -6.59 -7.98
CA PHE A 162 -0.70 -6.34 -6.57
C PHE A 162 -0.72 -7.64 -5.76
N GLY A 163 -1.78 -8.45 -5.88
CA GLY A 163 -1.82 -9.77 -5.24
C GLY A 163 -0.74 -10.73 -5.77
N TRP A 164 -0.49 -10.72 -7.08
CA TRP A 164 0.57 -11.54 -7.69
C TRP A 164 1.96 -11.22 -7.14
N MET A 165 2.28 -9.96 -6.89
CA MET A 165 3.57 -9.56 -6.32
C MET A 165 3.84 -10.18 -4.94
N HIS A 166 2.79 -10.60 -4.22
CA HIS A 166 2.89 -11.20 -2.89
C HIS A 166 2.94 -12.74 -2.89
N ILE A 167 2.86 -13.40 -4.06
CA ILE A 167 2.84 -14.88 -4.14
C ILE A 167 4.16 -15.53 -3.70
N SER A 168 5.27 -14.78 -3.76
CA SER A 168 6.60 -15.24 -3.37
C SER A 168 6.95 -14.94 -1.91
N ASN A 169 6.06 -14.30 -1.17
CA ASN A 169 6.28 -14.01 0.24
C ASN A 169 6.19 -15.29 1.09
N ASP A 170 6.78 -15.24 2.28
CA ASP A 170 6.70 -16.33 3.24
C ASP A 170 5.24 -16.66 3.58
N ASN A 171 4.93 -17.95 3.70
CA ASN A 171 3.59 -18.46 3.97
C ASN A 171 2.50 -18.05 2.95
N ALA A 172 2.89 -17.53 1.78
CA ALA A 172 1.93 -17.17 0.75
C ALA A 172 1.25 -18.41 0.15
N THR A 173 -0.01 -18.23 -0.21
CA THR A 173 -0.84 -19.23 -0.91
C THR A 173 -1.56 -18.54 -2.07
N TRP A 174 -2.13 -19.31 -2.98
CA TRP A 174 -3.02 -18.76 -4.01
C TRP A 174 -4.18 -17.97 -3.41
N TRP A 175 -4.69 -18.46 -2.27
CA TRP A 175 -5.75 -17.76 -1.54
C TRP A 175 -5.29 -16.43 -0.98
N SER A 176 -4.13 -16.37 -0.28
CA SER A 176 -3.63 -15.11 0.28
C SER A 176 -3.35 -14.08 -0.79
N SER A 177 -2.77 -14.48 -1.93
CA SER A 177 -2.55 -13.58 -3.07
C SER A 177 -3.86 -13.05 -3.67
N MET A 178 -4.88 -13.88 -3.77
CA MET A 178 -6.21 -13.47 -4.23
C MET A 178 -6.90 -12.57 -3.20
N ALA A 179 -6.77 -12.88 -1.91
CA ALA A 179 -7.30 -12.06 -0.83
C ALA A 179 -6.71 -10.65 -0.86
N ILE A 180 -5.37 -10.52 -0.95
CA ILE A 180 -4.69 -9.22 -1.10
C ILE A 180 -5.15 -8.48 -2.37
N ALA A 181 -5.31 -9.18 -3.49
CA ALA A 181 -5.80 -8.54 -4.71
C ALA A 181 -7.19 -7.90 -4.49
N ILE A 182 -8.08 -8.59 -3.78
CA ILE A 182 -9.44 -8.11 -3.54
C ILE A 182 -9.46 -7.04 -2.43
N GLU A 183 -8.88 -7.34 -1.26
CA GLU A 183 -9.03 -6.51 -0.07
C GLU A 183 -8.20 -5.22 -0.13
N ALA A 184 -6.92 -5.30 -0.59
CA ALA A 184 -6.03 -4.16 -0.72
C ALA A 184 -5.93 -3.67 -2.17
N GLY A 185 -5.78 -4.57 -3.14
CA GLY A 185 -5.61 -4.22 -4.54
C GLY A 185 -6.76 -3.38 -5.08
N LEU A 186 -8.01 -3.78 -4.87
CA LEU A 186 -9.18 -3.02 -5.28
C LEU A 186 -9.40 -1.78 -4.41
N LEU A 187 -9.24 -1.90 -3.09
CA LEU A 187 -9.41 -0.78 -2.15
C LEU A 187 -8.50 0.40 -2.49
N LEU A 188 -7.21 0.14 -2.64
CA LEU A 188 -6.21 1.18 -2.92
C LEU A 188 -6.39 1.75 -4.34
N GLY A 189 -6.79 0.92 -5.31
CA GLY A 189 -7.16 1.39 -6.66
C GLY A 189 -8.39 2.30 -6.65
N ALA A 190 -9.43 1.94 -5.89
CA ALA A 190 -10.62 2.76 -5.71
C ALA A 190 -10.32 4.08 -4.99
N ALA A 191 -9.51 4.03 -3.93
CA ALA A 191 -9.06 5.20 -3.18
C ALA A 191 -8.24 6.17 -4.05
N TYR A 192 -7.33 5.64 -4.88
CA TYR A 192 -6.59 6.43 -5.87
C TYR A 192 -7.52 7.15 -6.83
N LYS A 193 -8.45 6.41 -7.43
CA LYS A 193 -9.38 6.97 -8.40
C LYS A 193 -10.36 7.96 -7.79
N TRP A 194 -10.79 7.71 -6.56
CA TRP A 194 -11.67 8.61 -5.80
C TRP A 194 -10.98 9.93 -5.44
N SER A 195 -9.75 9.86 -4.91
CA SER A 195 -9.03 11.04 -4.42
C SER A 195 -8.33 11.84 -5.52
N GLY A 196 -8.02 11.19 -6.64
CA GLY A 196 -7.21 11.72 -7.73
C GLY A 196 -5.76 12.01 -7.31
N THR A 197 -5.27 11.37 -6.23
CA THR A 197 -3.88 11.51 -5.76
C THR A 197 -3.32 10.18 -5.27
N LEU A 198 -2.00 10.03 -5.32
CA LEU A 198 -1.29 8.91 -4.71
C LEU A 198 -1.25 8.99 -3.17
N TRP A 199 -1.48 10.17 -2.59
CA TRP A 199 -1.33 10.39 -1.15
C TRP A 199 -2.33 9.60 -0.30
N VAL A 200 -3.58 9.43 -0.78
CA VAL A 200 -4.58 8.64 -0.05
C VAL A 200 -4.23 7.16 -0.02
N PRO A 201 -4.02 6.46 -1.16
CA PRO A 201 -3.66 5.06 -1.13
C PRO A 201 -2.31 4.80 -0.44
N ILE A 202 -1.29 5.66 -0.60
CA ILE A 202 -0.04 5.57 0.18
C ILE A 202 -0.34 5.63 1.69
N GLY A 203 -1.17 6.56 2.13
CA GLY A 203 -1.54 6.68 3.55
C GLY A 203 -2.30 5.47 4.07
N ILE A 204 -3.28 4.93 3.30
CA ILE A 204 -4.03 3.72 3.67
C ILE A 204 -3.07 2.54 3.81
N HIS A 205 -2.25 2.29 2.81
CA HIS A 205 -1.30 1.17 2.77
C HIS A 205 -0.28 1.27 3.93
N TRP A 206 0.29 2.44 4.13
CA TRP A 206 1.24 2.72 5.21
C TRP A 206 0.65 2.41 6.59
N ALA A 207 -0.54 2.98 6.89
CA ALA A 207 -1.19 2.74 8.18
C ALA A 207 -1.67 1.30 8.35
N TRP A 208 -2.14 0.67 7.28
CA TRP A 208 -2.53 -0.74 7.28
C TRP A 208 -1.37 -1.62 7.76
N ASN A 209 -0.23 -1.56 7.09
CA ASN A 209 0.92 -2.40 7.41
C ASN A 209 1.45 -2.14 8.83
N TYR A 210 1.59 -0.87 9.22
CA TYR A 210 2.06 -0.52 10.56
C TYR A 210 1.08 -0.96 11.66
N THR A 211 -0.22 -0.75 11.44
CA THR A 211 -1.24 -1.14 12.42
C THR A 211 -1.27 -2.66 12.61
N GLN A 212 -1.23 -3.40 11.52
CA GLN A 212 -1.20 -4.86 11.53
C GLN A 212 0.08 -5.39 12.19
N GLY A 213 1.24 -4.96 11.70
CA GLY A 213 2.53 -5.50 12.12
C GLY A 213 2.95 -5.03 13.50
N ASN A 214 2.92 -3.72 13.75
CA ASN A 214 3.59 -3.14 14.90
C ASN A 214 2.66 -2.62 16.00
N ILE A 215 1.40 -2.32 15.67
CA ILE A 215 0.41 -2.13 16.75
C ILE A 215 -0.08 -3.49 17.24
N PHE A 216 -0.58 -4.35 16.35
CA PHE A 216 -1.18 -5.63 16.77
C PHE A 216 -0.22 -6.83 16.82
N GLY A 217 0.99 -6.73 16.28
CA GLY A 217 1.98 -7.82 16.34
C GLY A 217 1.61 -9.02 15.47
N LEU A 218 0.95 -8.78 14.36
CA LEU A 218 0.56 -9.80 13.37
C LEU A 218 1.54 -9.80 12.19
N ALA A 219 1.66 -10.92 11.51
CA ALA A 219 2.42 -10.96 10.26
C ALA A 219 1.81 -10.00 9.23
N VAL A 220 2.64 -9.31 8.46
CA VAL A 220 2.26 -8.47 7.32
C VAL A 220 2.72 -9.18 6.07
N SER A 221 1.79 -9.63 5.26
CA SER A 221 2.07 -10.38 4.02
C SER A 221 3.09 -11.51 4.21
N GLY A 222 2.95 -12.25 5.31
CA GLY A 222 3.79 -13.39 5.67
C GLY A 222 5.05 -13.06 6.49
N THR A 223 5.36 -11.79 6.74
CA THR A 223 6.58 -11.37 7.46
C THR A 223 6.27 -10.62 8.76
N TYR A 224 7.19 -10.69 9.71
CA TYR A 224 7.13 -9.90 10.95
C TYR A 224 8.17 -8.78 10.89
N ALA A 225 7.76 -7.58 11.29
CA ALA A 225 8.60 -6.38 11.23
C ALA A 225 8.90 -5.84 12.64
N GLY A 226 9.86 -6.44 13.35
CA GLY A 226 10.45 -5.90 14.58
C GLY A 226 9.51 -5.85 15.79
N GLU A 227 9.68 -4.83 16.63
CA GLU A 227 8.99 -4.67 17.91
C GLU A 227 7.53 -4.22 17.75
N THR A 228 6.68 -4.69 18.67
CA THR A 228 5.22 -4.48 18.60
C THR A 228 4.70 -3.86 19.90
N LEU A 229 3.62 -3.06 19.81
CA LEU A 229 2.94 -2.49 20.98
C LEU A 229 2.07 -3.52 21.69
N LEU A 230 1.41 -4.38 20.92
CA LEU A 230 0.53 -5.44 21.37
C LEU A 230 1.07 -6.78 20.87
N THR A 231 0.75 -7.84 21.55
CA THR A 231 0.93 -9.22 21.08
C THR A 231 -0.44 -9.81 20.84
N THR A 232 -0.68 -10.29 19.63
CA THR A 232 -1.92 -10.97 19.26
C THR A 232 -1.67 -12.46 19.12
N ALA A 233 -2.25 -13.25 20.03
CA ALA A 233 -2.29 -14.70 19.89
C ALA A 233 -3.49 -15.10 19.04
N VAL A 234 -3.23 -15.84 17.98
CA VAL A 234 -4.24 -16.28 17.00
C VAL A 234 -4.53 -17.77 17.21
N ASN A 235 -5.79 -18.12 17.37
CA ASN A 235 -6.26 -19.48 17.62
C ASN A 235 -7.57 -19.73 16.86
N GLY A 236 -7.49 -20.23 15.63
CA GLY A 236 -8.69 -20.49 14.85
C GLY A 236 -8.39 -20.88 13.40
N PRO A 237 -9.42 -21.16 12.61
CA PRO A 237 -9.24 -21.49 11.20
C PRO A 237 -8.58 -20.37 10.42
N ASP A 238 -7.66 -20.70 9.53
CA ASP A 238 -6.93 -19.74 8.70
C ASP A 238 -7.84 -18.84 7.86
N ILE A 239 -8.98 -19.34 7.43
CA ILE A 239 -9.97 -18.55 6.68
C ILE A 239 -10.52 -17.36 7.49
N ILE A 240 -10.55 -17.45 8.83
CA ILE A 240 -11.00 -16.38 9.72
C ILE A 240 -9.82 -15.49 10.16
N THR A 241 -8.68 -16.12 10.43
CA THR A 241 -7.54 -15.44 11.07
C THR A 241 -6.49 -14.95 10.07
N GLY A 242 -6.44 -15.53 8.87
CA GLY A 242 -5.40 -15.35 7.87
C GLY A 242 -4.18 -16.26 8.08
N GLY A 243 -4.17 -17.06 9.18
CA GLY A 243 -3.09 -18.00 9.47
C GLY A 243 -1.72 -17.34 9.61
N ALA A 244 -0.68 -18.07 9.18
CA ALA A 244 0.71 -17.60 9.25
C ALA A 244 1.03 -16.44 8.29
N PHE A 245 0.22 -16.23 7.25
CA PHE A 245 0.40 -15.12 6.33
C PHE A 245 0.00 -13.77 6.95
N GLY A 246 -0.99 -13.80 7.83
CA GLY A 246 -1.53 -12.60 8.47
C GLY A 246 -3.00 -12.35 8.13
N PRO A 247 -3.67 -11.45 8.86
CA PRO A 247 -5.11 -11.17 8.73
C PRO A 247 -5.55 -10.74 7.33
N GLU A 248 -4.65 -10.30 6.48
CA GLU A 248 -4.88 -9.99 5.05
C GLU A 248 -5.45 -11.20 4.29
N ALA A 249 -5.02 -12.41 4.64
CA ALA A 249 -5.57 -13.63 4.04
C ALA A 249 -6.92 -14.06 4.66
N SER A 250 -7.48 -13.31 5.63
CA SER A 250 -8.77 -13.65 6.22
C SER A 250 -9.94 -13.21 5.34
N ILE A 251 -11.03 -13.98 5.43
CA ILE A 251 -12.28 -13.56 4.79
C ILE A 251 -12.82 -12.24 5.37
N ILE A 252 -12.47 -11.94 6.60
CA ILE A 252 -12.85 -10.68 7.28
C ILE A 252 -12.21 -9.49 6.58
N SER A 253 -10.90 -9.56 6.28
CA SER A 253 -10.21 -8.52 5.50
C SER A 253 -10.80 -8.37 4.10
N VAL A 254 -11.08 -9.48 3.43
CA VAL A 254 -11.71 -9.49 2.10
C VAL A 254 -13.08 -8.77 2.12
N LEU A 255 -13.92 -9.07 3.11
CA LEU A 255 -15.24 -8.45 3.23
C LEU A 255 -15.15 -6.97 3.57
N LEU A 256 -14.30 -6.58 4.53
CA LEU A 256 -14.12 -5.17 4.91
C LEU A 256 -13.44 -4.37 3.78
N GLY A 257 -12.39 -4.89 3.15
CA GLY A 257 -11.75 -4.25 2.01
C GLY A 257 -12.72 -4.05 0.84
N THR A 258 -13.54 -5.07 0.55
CA THR A 258 -14.60 -4.97 -0.47
C THR A 258 -15.63 -3.92 -0.08
N PHE A 259 -16.07 -3.87 1.16
CA PHE A 259 -17.02 -2.86 1.66
C PHE A 259 -16.48 -1.44 1.45
N PHE A 260 -15.25 -1.15 1.89
CA PHE A 260 -14.65 0.16 1.70
C PHE A 260 -14.36 0.49 0.23
N THR A 261 -14.02 -0.52 -0.59
CA THR A 261 -13.94 -0.36 -2.04
C THR A 261 -15.25 0.15 -2.62
N ILE A 262 -16.38 -0.47 -2.25
CA ILE A 262 -17.71 -0.07 -2.68
C ILE A 262 -18.02 1.35 -2.20
N VAL A 263 -17.67 1.70 -0.96
CA VAL A 263 -17.85 3.05 -0.40
C VAL A 263 -17.11 4.10 -1.25
N PHE A 264 -15.85 3.85 -1.64
CA PHE A 264 -15.11 4.76 -2.50
C PHE A 264 -15.70 4.88 -3.89
N ILE A 265 -16.13 3.75 -4.50
CA ILE A 265 -16.76 3.75 -5.83
C ILE A 265 -18.08 4.53 -5.80
N TYR A 266 -18.91 4.31 -4.77
CA TYR A 266 -20.22 4.93 -4.66
C TYR A 266 -20.17 6.42 -4.34
N ASN A 267 -19.25 6.82 -3.43
CA ASN A 267 -19.03 8.24 -3.09
C ASN A 267 -18.27 9.02 -4.16
N ARG A 268 -17.77 8.34 -5.17
CA ARG A 268 -17.30 8.99 -6.36
C ARG A 268 -18.53 9.54 -7.09
N ARG A 269 -18.80 10.83 -6.90
CA ARG A 269 -19.64 11.55 -7.86
C ARG A 269 -18.89 11.42 -9.18
N LEU A 270 -19.43 10.56 -10.04
CA LEU A 270 -18.94 10.33 -11.40
C LEU A 270 -19.10 11.67 -12.14
N HIS A 271 -18.06 12.49 -12.14
CA HIS A 271 -17.90 13.65 -13.01
C HIS A 271 -17.04 13.27 -14.19
#